data_ad9a9b7a4366479d4b96b0e9a6858752
#
_entry.id   ad9a9b7a4366479d4b96b0e9a6858752
#
_cell.length_a   1.000
_cell.length_b   1.000
_cell.length_c   1.000
_cell.angle_alpha   90.00
_cell.angle_beta   90.00
_cell.angle_gamma   90.00
#
_symmetry.space_group_name_H-M   'P 1'
#
loop_
_entity.id
_entity.type
_entity.pdbx_description
1 polymer ?
#
loop_
_entity_poly.entity_id
_entity_poly.type
_entity_poly.pdbx_seq_one_letter_code
_entity_poly.pdbx_strand_id
1 'polypeptide(L)'
;MRDLACVIHVHSTWSDGTGTVPQIMRAAKRSAVDVVLLTDHDNLRAREAGQEGWHDGVLLLVGEEITPPSNHYLAFATEGHTRKSGRTPAEVCQAVEEAGGFGFAAHPFSEGSALFKRRGIPFEDLSCVKGVELWSFVNDTGEAVKRYRDVVRFLASPNRFIDHPPARNLRRWDELNRVRPVVGIGGLDAHQVGIRVGRWVPLRLMSYKRSFRHIRTHVLIEGEPSRETVFAALREGRCYIAMDSLAPARGFTFEREGDALRVRTPREARLRLLRDGAEVTSAQGRELDHALSQPGVYRAEAYLHSRGRERTWILSNPLHLS
;
A
#
# COMPACT_ATOMS: atom_id res chain seq x y z
N MET A 1 12.79 17.44 0.35
CA MET A 1 12.05 16.21 -0.06
C MET A 1 10.66 16.56 -0.56
N ARG A 2 10.17 15.89 -1.61
CA ARG A 2 8.77 15.97 -2.07
C ARG A 2 8.00 14.75 -1.58
N ASP A 3 6.77 14.98 -1.15
CA ASP A 3 5.85 13.96 -0.66
C ASP A 3 4.78 13.69 -1.74
N LEU A 4 4.84 12.52 -2.37
CA LEU A 4 3.97 12.10 -3.45
C LEU A 4 2.91 11.14 -2.94
N ALA A 5 1.64 11.49 -3.09
CA ALA A 5 0.52 10.61 -2.78
C ALA A 5 0.35 9.56 -3.90
N CYS A 6 0.77 8.33 -3.63
CA CYS A 6 0.74 7.24 -4.60
C CYS A 6 -0.40 6.26 -4.31
N VAL A 7 -0.99 5.72 -5.36
CA VAL A 7 -1.86 4.54 -5.28
C VAL A 7 -1.15 3.37 -5.92
N ILE A 8 -1.06 2.27 -5.17
CA ILE A 8 -0.36 1.05 -5.56
C ILE A 8 -1.36 -0.11 -5.63
N HIS A 9 -1.09 -1.12 -6.43
CA HIS A 9 -1.90 -2.30 -6.62
C HIS A 9 -3.25 -1.94 -7.27
N VAL A 10 -3.17 -1.67 -8.57
CA VAL A 10 -4.31 -1.24 -9.38
C VAL A 10 -4.34 -2.09 -10.65
N HIS A 11 -5.53 -2.59 -11.01
CA HIS A 11 -5.75 -3.42 -12.18
C HIS A 11 -6.58 -2.69 -13.23
N SER A 12 -6.23 -2.89 -14.48
CA SER A 12 -6.92 -2.32 -15.64
C SER A 12 -7.60 -3.40 -16.51
N THR A 13 -8.13 -2.97 -17.65
CA THR A 13 -8.65 -3.90 -18.67
C THR A 13 -7.56 -4.73 -19.37
N TRP A 14 -6.28 -4.51 -19.04
CA TRP A 14 -5.19 -5.39 -19.48
C TRP A 14 -5.13 -6.71 -18.70
N SER A 15 -5.81 -6.79 -17.56
CA SER A 15 -6.07 -8.02 -16.81
C SER A 15 -7.56 -8.17 -16.50
N ASP A 16 -7.96 -8.09 -15.26
CA ASP A 16 -9.33 -8.31 -14.78
C ASP A 16 -10.02 -7.07 -14.20
N GLY A 17 -9.33 -5.94 -14.18
CA GLY A 17 -9.92 -4.64 -13.90
C GLY A 17 -10.94 -4.23 -14.96
N THR A 18 -11.89 -3.35 -14.62
CA THR A 18 -12.96 -2.94 -15.55
C THR A 18 -12.75 -1.56 -16.18
N GLY A 19 -11.69 -0.85 -15.78
CA GLY A 19 -11.36 0.47 -16.33
C GLY A 19 -10.14 0.43 -17.24
N THR A 20 -10.19 1.21 -18.31
CA THR A 20 -9.01 1.45 -19.16
C THR A 20 -8.01 2.37 -18.45
N VAL A 21 -6.73 2.32 -18.85
CA VAL A 21 -5.70 3.23 -18.31
C VAL A 21 -6.13 4.68 -18.33
N PRO A 22 -6.67 5.26 -19.44
CA PRO A 22 -7.16 6.63 -19.42
C PRO A 22 -8.28 6.90 -18.41
N GLN A 23 -9.14 5.91 -18.11
CA GLN A 23 -10.17 6.04 -17.07
C GLN A 23 -9.57 6.05 -15.66
N ILE A 24 -8.57 5.20 -15.41
CA ILE A 24 -7.81 5.13 -14.17
C ILE A 24 -7.10 6.46 -13.93
N MET A 25 -6.38 6.99 -14.92
CA MET A 25 -5.65 8.24 -14.79
C MET A 25 -6.57 9.44 -14.54
N ARG A 26 -7.75 9.51 -15.20
CA ARG A 26 -8.77 10.51 -14.87
C ARG A 26 -9.30 10.38 -13.44
N ALA A 27 -9.43 9.15 -12.93
CA ALA A 27 -9.84 8.93 -11.55
C ALA A 27 -8.76 9.37 -10.56
N ALA A 28 -7.49 9.11 -10.86
CA ALA A 28 -6.34 9.54 -10.07
C ALA A 28 -6.27 11.07 -9.97
N LYS A 29 -6.33 11.77 -11.09
CA LYS A 29 -6.35 13.24 -11.13
C LYS A 29 -7.49 13.82 -10.27
N ARG A 30 -8.71 13.27 -10.39
CA ARG A 30 -9.88 13.70 -9.60
C ARG A 30 -9.80 13.36 -8.11
N SER A 31 -8.84 12.54 -7.73
CA SER A 31 -8.60 12.14 -6.35
C SER A 31 -7.33 12.76 -5.78
N ALA A 32 -6.69 13.69 -6.50
CA ALA A 32 -5.43 14.32 -6.11
C ALA A 32 -4.34 13.28 -5.78
N VAL A 33 -4.20 12.28 -6.66
CA VAL A 33 -3.11 11.29 -6.67
C VAL A 33 -2.01 11.81 -7.57
N ASP A 34 -0.75 11.70 -7.14
CA ASP A 34 0.41 12.14 -7.94
C ASP A 34 0.95 11.01 -8.80
N VAL A 35 0.93 9.76 -8.29
CA VAL A 35 1.48 8.61 -8.98
C VAL A 35 0.52 7.42 -8.89
N VAL A 36 0.31 6.73 -10.00
CA VAL A 36 -0.37 5.43 -10.06
C VAL A 36 0.65 4.36 -10.37
N LEU A 37 0.74 3.33 -9.53
CA LEU A 37 1.50 2.11 -9.80
C LEU A 37 0.50 1.03 -10.24
N LEU A 38 0.41 0.84 -11.55
CA LEU A 38 -0.44 -0.16 -12.19
C LEU A 38 0.24 -1.52 -12.11
N THR A 39 -0.51 -2.56 -11.76
CA THR A 39 0.01 -3.91 -11.53
C THR A 39 -0.93 -4.97 -12.09
N ASP A 40 -1.24 -4.88 -13.38
CA ASP A 40 -2.06 -5.88 -14.05
C ASP A 40 -1.47 -7.29 -13.88
N HIS A 41 -2.33 -8.30 -13.77
CA HIS A 41 -1.91 -9.68 -13.56
C HIS A 41 -1.03 -10.20 -14.70
N ASP A 42 0.17 -10.64 -14.36
CA ASP A 42 1.09 -11.41 -15.20
C ASP A 42 1.37 -10.79 -16.57
N ASN A 43 1.41 -9.47 -16.64
CA ASN A 43 1.75 -8.77 -17.89
C ASN A 43 2.19 -7.31 -17.65
N LEU A 44 2.92 -6.80 -18.65
CA LEU A 44 3.35 -5.40 -18.74
C LEU A 44 2.74 -4.68 -19.94
N ARG A 45 1.58 -5.13 -20.42
CA ARG A 45 0.97 -4.67 -21.69
C ARG A 45 0.70 -3.17 -21.72
N ALA A 46 0.36 -2.56 -20.58
CA ALA A 46 0.19 -1.10 -20.50
C ALA A 46 1.50 -0.36 -20.85
N ARG A 47 2.66 -0.87 -20.38
CA ARG A 47 3.97 -0.34 -20.73
C ARG A 47 4.34 -0.61 -22.20
N GLU A 48 4.12 -1.81 -22.67
CA GLU A 48 4.35 -2.21 -24.06
C GLU A 48 3.51 -1.40 -25.04
N ALA A 49 2.31 -0.99 -24.63
CA ALA A 49 1.43 -0.07 -25.39
C ALA A 49 1.80 1.41 -25.26
N GLY A 50 2.95 1.74 -24.64
CA GLY A 50 3.43 3.12 -24.48
C GLY A 50 2.57 3.98 -23.55
N GLN A 51 1.86 3.37 -22.60
CA GLN A 51 0.97 4.09 -21.68
C GLN A 51 1.66 4.55 -20.39
N GLU A 52 2.87 4.04 -20.08
CA GLU A 52 3.66 4.52 -18.95
C GLU A 52 4.12 5.96 -19.17
N GLY A 53 4.10 6.78 -18.13
CA GLY A 53 4.54 8.19 -18.17
C GLY A 53 3.50 9.18 -17.66
N TRP A 54 3.62 10.43 -18.04
CA TRP A 54 2.78 11.51 -17.55
C TRP A 54 1.43 11.60 -18.28
N HIS A 55 0.34 11.67 -17.48
CA HIS A 55 -1.03 11.86 -17.95
C HIS A 55 -1.69 13.02 -17.17
N ASP A 56 -1.79 14.19 -17.79
CA ASP A 56 -2.46 15.35 -17.20
C ASP A 56 -1.97 15.72 -15.78
N GLY A 57 -0.67 15.59 -15.53
CA GLY A 57 -0.04 15.91 -14.24
C GLY A 57 -0.06 14.76 -13.22
N VAL A 58 -0.44 13.56 -13.61
CA VAL A 58 -0.31 12.32 -12.82
C VAL A 58 0.68 11.39 -13.52
N LEU A 59 1.64 10.85 -12.79
CA LEU A 59 2.62 9.90 -13.31
C LEU A 59 2.06 8.47 -13.23
N LEU A 60 2.03 7.76 -14.37
CA LEU A 60 1.74 6.32 -14.43
C LEU A 60 3.05 5.54 -14.47
N LEU A 61 3.23 4.66 -13.52
CA LEU A 61 4.30 3.66 -13.51
C LEU A 61 3.69 2.27 -13.63
N VAL A 62 4.28 1.43 -14.47
CA VAL A 62 3.75 0.10 -14.76
C VAL A 62 4.68 -0.95 -14.16
N GLY A 63 4.12 -1.75 -13.27
CA GLY A 63 4.63 -3.02 -12.78
C GLY A 63 3.66 -4.14 -13.14
N GLU A 64 3.80 -5.28 -12.50
CA GLU A 64 2.89 -6.40 -12.63
C GLU A 64 2.61 -7.06 -11.29
N GLU A 65 1.43 -7.64 -11.11
CA GLU A 65 1.19 -8.60 -10.06
C GLU A 65 1.42 -10.00 -10.62
N ILE A 66 2.51 -10.64 -10.20
CA ILE A 66 2.83 -12.02 -10.54
C ILE A 66 1.93 -12.91 -9.68
N THR A 67 1.10 -13.74 -10.32
CA THR A 67 0.03 -14.50 -9.65
C THR A 67 0.14 -16.00 -9.85
N PRO A 68 1.13 -16.69 -9.26
CA PRO A 68 1.08 -18.14 -9.08
C PRO A 68 -0.12 -18.51 -8.20
N PRO A 69 -0.48 -19.79 -8.06
CA PRO A 69 -1.64 -20.23 -7.25
C PRO A 69 -1.61 -19.74 -5.79
N SER A 70 -0.43 -19.47 -5.23
CA SER A 70 -0.14 -18.78 -3.97
C SER A 70 1.02 -17.82 -4.19
N ASN A 71 1.34 -16.98 -3.18
CA ASN A 71 2.51 -16.10 -3.23
C ASN A 71 2.44 -14.99 -4.30
N HIS A 72 1.34 -14.25 -4.34
CA HIS A 72 1.21 -13.09 -5.23
C HIS A 72 2.27 -12.03 -4.92
N TYR A 73 2.84 -11.43 -5.97
CA TYR A 73 3.97 -10.53 -5.85
C TYR A 73 3.86 -9.30 -6.75
N LEU A 74 3.90 -8.13 -6.18
CA LEU A 74 3.93 -6.86 -6.91
C LEU A 74 5.37 -6.59 -7.36
N ALA A 75 5.64 -6.76 -8.64
CA ALA A 75 6.97 -6.55 -9.23
C ALA A 75 7.07 -5.21 -9.95
N PHE A 76 8.16 -4.51 -9.69
CA PHE A 76 8.45 -3.19 -10.26
C PHE A 76 9.86 -3.12 -10.82
N ALA A 77 10.08 -2.17 -11.73
CA ALA A 77 11.36 -1.90 -12.39
C ALA A 77 11.95 -3.06 -13.21
N THR A 78 11.20 -4.14 -13.45
CA THR A 78 11.65 -5.25 -14.29
C THR A 78 11.86 -4.80 -15.73
N GLU A 79 12.86 -5.35 -16.42
CA GLU A 79 13.10 -5.11 -17.86
C GLU A 79 12.00 -5.71 -18.72
N GLY A 80 11.46 -6.86 -18.33
CA GLY A 80 10.41 -7.59 -19.02
C GLY A 80 9.45 -8.30 -18.08
N HIS A 81 8.42 -8.91 -18.66
CA HIS A 81 7.46 -9.72 -17.92
C HIS A 81 8.12 -10.95 -17.28
N THR A 82 7.79 -11.21 -16.02
CA THR A 82 8.32 -12.34 -15.24
C THR A 82 7.34 -13.54 -15.30
N ARG A 83 7.78 -14.67 -15.85
CA ARG A 83 6.94 -15.88 -15.94
C ARG A 83 6.60 -16.42 -14.55
N LYS A 84 5.30 -16.72 -14.30
CA LYS A 84 4.73 -17.10 -13.01
C LYS A 84 4.71 -18.61 -12.70
N SER A 85 4.70 -19.46 -13.73
CA SER A 85 4.29 -20.87 -13.61
C SER A 85 5.20 -21.67 -12.68
N GLY A 86 4.61 -22.34 -11.69
CA GLY A 86 5.26 -23.31 -10.81
C GLY A 86 6.30 -22.74 -9.83
N ARG A 87 6.29 -21.42 -9.57
CA ARG A 87 7.33 -20.78 -8.78
C ARG A 87 7.02 -20.76 -7.29
N THR A 88 8.01 -21.13 -6.50
CA THR A 88 8.06 -20.90 -5.06
C THR A 88 8.27 -19.40 -4.76
N PRO A 89 8.05 -18.93 -3.51
CA PRO A 89 8.37 -17.56 -3.12
C PRO A 89 9.78 -17.13 -3.52
N ALA A 90 10.79 -17.96 -3.23
CA ALA A 90 12.19 -17.67 -3.55
C ALA A 90 12.43 -17.53 -5.06
N GLU A 91 11.85 -18.42 -5.88
CA GLU A 91 11.98 -18.33 -7.34
C GLU A 91 11.32 -17.08 -7.93
N VAL A 92 10.16 -16.64 -7.38
CA VAL A 92 9.51 -15.39 -7.80
C VAL A 92 10.38 -14.19 -7.46
N CYS A 93 10.89 -14.10 -6.22
CA CYS A 93 11.80 -13.01 -5.82
C CYS A 93 13.06 -12.98 -6.69
N GLN A 94 13.72 -14.13 -6.85
CA GLN A 94 14.93 -14.25 -7.65
C GLN A 94 14.69 -13.82 -9.11
N ALA A 95 13.60 -14.29 -9.71
CA ALA A 95 13.29 -13.93 -11.10
C ALA A 95 13.04 -12.42 -11.29
N VAL A 96 12.47 -11.74 -10.30
CA VAL A 96 12.29 -10.29 -10.32
C VAL A 96 13.63 -9.57 -10.16
N GLU A 97 14.50 -10.04 -9.28
CA GLU A 97 15.85 -9.49 -9.09
C GLU A 97 16.73 -9.69 -10.34
N GLU A 98 16.70 -10.87 -10.94
CA GLU A 98 17.42 -11.18 -12.20
C GLU A 98 16.93 -10.29 -13.36
N ALA A 99 15.65 -9.88 -13.35
CA ALA A 99 15.10 -8.91 -14.29
C ALA A 99 15.41 -7.44 -13.91
N GLY A 100 16.33 -7.18 -12.96
CA GLY A 100 16.72 -5.85 -12.50
C GLY A 100 15.69 -5.16 -11.60
N GLY A 101 14.59 -5.86 -11.27
CA GLY A 101 13.46 -5.34 -10.53
C GLY A 101 13.56 -5.48 -9.02
N PHE A 102 12.47 -5.17 -8.36
CA PHE A 102 12.21 -5.42 -6.94
C PHE A 102 10.70 -5.56 -6.74
N GLY A 103 10.27 -6.00 -5.56
CA GLY A 103 8.83 -6.09 -5.34
C GLY A 103 8.42 -6.28 -3.89
N PHE A 104 7.11 -6.41 -3.74
CA PHE A 104 6.43 -6.55 -2.45
C PHE A 104 5.49 -7.76 -2.51
N ALA A 105 5.47 -8.56 -1.44
CA ALA A 105 4.45 -9.59 -1.32
C ALA A 105 3.07 -8.92 -1.27
N ALA A 106 2.18 -9.28 -2.20
CA ALA A 106 0.83 -8.75 -2.29
C ALA A 106 -0.04 -9.38 -1.20
N HIS A 107 -0.76 -8.57 -0.43
CA HIS A 107 -1.68 -9.01 0.65
C HIS A 107 -1.24 -10.31 1.39
N PRO A 108 0.04 -10.42 1.83
CA PRO A 108 0.66 -11.70 2.21
C PRO A 108 0.02 -12.37 3.43
N PHE A 109 -0.75 -11.62 4.20
CA PHE A 109 -1.40 -12.10 5.42
C PHE A 109 -2.91 -12.33 5.24
N SER A 110 -3.39 -12.36 3.98
CA SER A 110 -4.82 -12.51 3.69
C SER A 110 -5.34 -13.88 4.12
N GLU A 111 -6.43 -13.88 4.89
CA GLU A 111 -7.19 -15.06 5.29
C GLU A 111 -8.38 -15.34 4.36
N GLY A 112 -8.62 -14.41 3.41
CA GLY A 112 -9.75 -14.49 2.50
C GLY A 112 -11.08 -14.04 3.12
N SER A 113 -12.20 -14.41 2.50
CA SER A 113 -13.53 -14.01 2.95
C SER A 113 -14.51 -15.19 2.91
N ALA A 114 -15.02 -15.56 4.06
CA ALA A 114 -16.04 -16.62 4.18
C ALA A 114 -17.35 -16.21 3.46
N LEU A 115 -17.75 -14.94 3.56
CA LEU A 115 -18.97 -14.44 2.91
C LEU A 115 -18.90 -14.54 1.38
N PHE A 116 -17.76 -14.20 0.79
CA PHE A 116 -17.54 -14.25 -0.64
C PHE A 116 -16.94 -15.57 -1.12
N LYS A 117 -16.80 -16.56 -0.22
CA LYS A 117 -16.19 -17.87 -0.50
C LYS A 117 -14.82 -17.75 -1.18
N ARG A 118 -14.05 -16.72 -0.83
CA ARG A 118 -12.69 -16.51 -1.32
C ARG A 118 -11.70 -17.06 -0.30
N ARG A 119 -10.78 -17.89 -0.75
CA ARG A 119 -9.63 -18.32 0.06
C ARG A 119 -8.64 -17.17 0.21
N GLY A 120 -7.93 -17.13 1.31
CA GLY A 120 -6.75 -16.29 1.44
C GLY A 120 -5.67 -16.75 0.47
N ILE A 121 -4.85 -15.82 0.05
CA ILE A 121 -3.67 -16.08 -0.80
C ILE A 121 -2.47 -15.59 0.00
N PRO A 122 -2.01 -16.39 0.99
CA PRO A 122 -0.85 -16.01 1.80
C PRO A 122 0.42 -16.08 0.98
N PHE A 123 1.42 -15.33 1.39
CA PHE A 123 2.79 -15.48 0.92
C PHE A 123 3.53 -16.37 1.93
N GLU A 124 3.95 -17.56 1.49
CA GLU A 124 4.39 -18.64 2.39
C GLU A 124 5.71 -18.34 3.09
N ASP A 125 6.68 -17.77 2.36
CA ASP A 125 8.00 -17.41 2.88
C ASP A 125 8.37 -15.99 2.48
N LEU A 126 8.43 -15.10 3.48
CA LEU A 126 8.76 -13.68 3.31
C LEU A 126 10.26 -13.38 3.42
N SER A 127 11.14 -14.39 3.47
CA SER A 127 12.58 -14.19 3.64
C SER A 127 13.23 -13.43 2.48
N CYS A 128 12.73 -13.63 1.26
CA CYS A 128 13.27 -13.05 0.03
C CYS A 128 12.69 -11.67 -0.33
N VAL A 129 11.50 -11.30 0.20
CA VAL A 129 10.79 -10.12 -0.27
C VAL A 129 11.46 -8.82 0.19
N LYS A 130 11.48 -7.79 -0.65
CA LYS A 130 11.93 -6.45 -0.25
C LYS A 130 10.97 -5.78 0.71
N GLY A 131 9.68 -6.07 0.56
CA GLY A 131 8.65 -5.52 1.42
C GLY A 131 7.33 -6.25 1.27
N VAL A 132 6.31 -5.74 1.94
CA VAL A 132 4.97 -6.33 2.02
C VAL A 132 3.89 -5.28 1.81
N GLU A 133 2.79 -5.66 1.19
CA GLU A 133 1.54 -4.92 1.25
C GLU A 133 0.93 -5.12 2.64
N LEU A 134 1.24 -4.16 3.53
CA LEU A 134 0.88 -4.22 4.95
C LEU A 134 -0.60 -3.94 5.18
N TRP A 135 -1.17 -3.05 4.38
CA TRP A 135 -2.57 -2.65 4.43
C TRP A 135 -3.18 -2.69 3.04
N SER A 136 -3.99 -3.72 2.76
CA SER A 136 -4.63 -3.92 1.47
C SER A 136 -6.11 -3.55 1.54
N PHE A 137 -6.51 -2.51 0.81
CA PHE A 137 -7.87 -1.96 0.91
C PHE A 137 -8.97 -2.99 0.62
N VAL A 138 -8.89 -3.70 -0.50
CA VAL A 138 -9.93 -4.65 -0.93
C VAL A 138 -9.88 -5.93 -0.11
N ASN A 139 -8.69 -6.48 0.14
CA ASN A 139 -8.53 -7.73 0.86
C ASN A 139 -8.94 -7.58 2.33
N ASP A 140 -8.39 -6.61 3.05
CA ASP A 140 -8.70 -6.37 4.47
C ASP A 140 -10.17 -5.99 4.68
N THR A 141 -10.77 -5.23 3.73
CA THR A 141 -12.21 -4.95 3.74
C THR A 141 -13.02 -6.21 3.50
N GLY A 142 -12.64 -7.04 2.53
CA GLY A 142 -13.32 -8.30 2.22
C GLY A 142 -13.36 -9.24 3.42
N GLU A 143 -12.30 -9.27 4.21
CA GLU A 143 -12.22 -10.02 5.45
C GLU A 143 -13.06 -9.43 6.58
N ALA A 144 -13.11 -8.11 6.69
CA ALA A 144 -13.91 -7.40 7.70
C ALA A 144 -15.43 -7.52 7.47
N VAL A 145 -15.85 -7.72 6.22
CA VAL A 145 -17.26 -7.90 5.84
C VAL A 145 -17.69 -9.33 6.13
N LYS A 146 -18.42 -9.54 7.24
CA LYS A 146 -18.86 -10.87 7.69
C LYS A 146 -20.30 -11.21 7.29
N ARG A 147 -21.16 -10.23 7.00
CA ARG A 147 -22.59 -10.39 6.71
C ARG A 147 -23.03 -9.50 5.55
N TYR A 148 -24.09 -9.87 4.83
CA TYR A 148 -24.64 -9.05 3.72
C TYR A 148 -25.00 -7.62 4.12
N ARG A 149 -25.52 -7.39 5.34
CA ARG A 149 -25.75 -6.04 5.87
C ARG A 149 -24.48 -5.21 5.95
N ASP A 150 -23.31 -5.84 6.11
CA ASP A 150 -22.02 -5.17 6.16
C ASP A 150 -21.60 -4.72 4.76
N VAL A 151 -21.97 -5.47 3.71
CA VAL A 151 -21.80 -5.05 2.31
C VAL A 151 -22.54 -3.74 2.07
N VAL A 152 -23.82 -3.66 2.47
CA VAL A 152 -24.62 -2.44 2.31
C VAL A 152 -23.99 -1.28 3.09
N ARG A 153 -23.57 -1.50 4.32
CA ARG A 153 -22.89 -0.50 5.14
C ARG A 153 -21.56 -0.06 4.53
N PHE A 154 -20.78 -1.01 4.00
CA PHE A 154 -19.53 -0.72 3.31
C PHE A 154 -19.78 0.15 2.08
N LEU A 155 -20.76 -0.19 1.23
CA LEU A 155 -21.09 0.58 0.03
C LEU A 155 -21.58 1.99 0.38
N ALA A 156 -22.37 2.13 1.45
CA ALA A 156 -22.82 3.42 1.95
C ALA A 156 -21.70 4.26 2.57
N SER A 157 -20.78 3.61 3.31
CA SER A 157 -19.69 4.29 4.01
C SER A 157 -18.49 3.34 4.20
N PRO A 158 -17.58 3.22 3.21
CA PRO A 158 -16.41 2.32 3.28
C PRO A 158 -15.57 2.55 4.53
N ASN A 159 -15.43 3.80 4.96
CA ASN A 159 -14.69 4.19 6.15
C ASN A 159 -15.20 3.59 7.47
N ARG A 160 -16.29 2.82 7.45
CA ARG A 160 -16.77 2.11 8.65
C ARG A 160 -16.10 0.77 8.88
N PHE A 161 -15.49 0.20 7.84
CA PHE A 161 -14.89 -1.12 7.88
C PHE A 161 -13.36 -1.08 7.86
N ILE A 162 -12.82 0.06 7.47
CA ILE A 162 -11.38 0.27 7.35
C ILE A 162 -11.00 1.29 8.42
N ASP A 163 -10.88 0.82 9.65
CA ASP A 163 -10.45 1.66 10.77
C ASP A 163 -8.94 1.51 11.05
N HIS A 164 -8.43 0.28 10.86
CA HIS A 164 -7.04 -0.10 11.13
C HIS A 164 -6.62 -1.20 10.16
N PRO A 165 -5.33 -1.34 9.85
CA PRO A 165 -4.84 -2.58 9.27
C PRO A 165 -5.06 -3.73 10.25
N PRO A 166 -5.23 -4.98 9.78
CA PRO A 166 -5.32 -6.12 10.67
C PRO A 166 -4.14 -6.19 11.64
N ALA A 167 -4.41 -6.36 12.93
CA ALA A 167 -3.36 -6.37 13.96
C ALA A 167 -2.32 -7.48 13.72
N ARG A 168 -2.71 -8.60 13.08
CA ARG A 168 -1.78 -9.67 12.68
C ARG A 168 -0.74 -9.18 11.67
N ASN A 169 -1.15 -8.33 10.69
CA ASN A 169 -0.25 -7.79 9.67
C ASN A 169 0.86 -6.96 10.34
N LEU A 170 0.48 -6.08 11.27
CA LEU A 170 1.44 -5.26 12.02
C LEU A 170 2.41 -6.11 12.83
N ARG A 171 1.90 -7.11 13.58
CA ARG A 171 2.77 -8.01 14.37
C ARG A 171 3.76 -8.77 13.51
N ARG A 172 3.29 -9.37 12.39
CA ARG A 172 4.18 -10.11 11.48
C ARG A 172 5.21 -9.21 10.82
N TRP A 173 4.83 -7.99 10.47
CA TRP A 173 5.75 -7.00 9.93
C TRP A 173 6.80 -6.54 10.96
N ASP A 174 6.40 -6.32 12.21
CA ASP A 174 7.33 -6.03 13.31
C ASP A 174 8.31 -7.19 13.54
N GLU A 175 7.84 -8.44 13.52
CA GLU A 175 8.68 -9.65 13.64
C GLU A 175 9.71 -9.72 12.51
N LEU A 176 9.31 -9.50 11.26
CA LEU A 176 10.21 -9.49 10.11
C LEU A 176 11.27 -8.38 10.24
N ASN A 177 10.87 -7.20 10.66
CA ASN A 177 11.77 -6.05 10.78
C ASN A 177 12.79 -6.20 11.91
N ARG A 178 12.56 -7.06 12.91
CA ARG A 178 13.60 -7.41 13.90
C ARG A 178 14.74 -8.22 13.29
N VAL A 179 14.49 -8.92 12.19
CA VAL A 179 15.49 -9.79 11.53
C VAL A 179 16.23 -9.02 10.42
N ARG A 180 15.49 -8.27 9.60
CA ARG A 180 16.01 -7.47 8.50
C ARG A 180 15.03 -6.36 8.10
N PRO A 181 15.48 -5.31 7.41
CA PRO A 181 14.57 -4.30 6.89
C PRO A 181 13.56 -4.88 5.89
N VAL A 182 12.27 -4.67 6.16
CA VAL A 182 11.14 -5.04 5.29
C VAL A 182 10.22 -3.85 5.15
N VAL A 183 10.12 -3.31 3.95
CA VAL A 183 9.30 -2.13 3.65
C VAL A 183 7.82 -2.46 3.72
N GLY A 184 7.03 -1.63 4.39
CA GLY A 184 5.57 -1.70 4.38
C GLY A 184 4.97 -0.71 3.39
N ILE A 185 4.06 -1.19 2.53
CA ILE A 185 3.26 -0.34 1.65
C ILE A 185 1.77 -0.52 1.91
N GLY A 186 0.99 0.52 1.59
CA GLY A 186 -0.46 0.43 1.47
C GLY A 186 -0.85 0.22 0.02
N GLY A 187 -1.67 -0.78 -0.26
CA GLY A 187 -2.17 -1.05 -1.59
C GLY A 187 -3.69 -1.07 -1.66
N LEU A 188 -4.22 -1.08 -2.84
CA LEU A 188 -5.66 -0.97 -3.06
C LEU A 188 -6.29 -2.26 -3.56
N ASP A 189 -5.59 -3.03 -4.39
CA ASP A 189 -6.14 -4.15 -5.15
C ASP A 189 -7.40 -3.74 -5.94
N ALA A 190 -7.28 -2.60 -6.66
CA ALA A 190 -8.41 -1.88 -7.21
C ALA A 190 -8.78 -2.37 -8.61
N HIS A 191 -9.94 -3.05 -8.73
CA HIS A 191 -10.49 -3.59 -9.97
C HIS A 191 -11.71 -2.81 -10.50
N GLN A 192 -12.21 -1.81 -9.76
CA GLN A 192 -13.49 -1.15 -10.02
C GLN A 192 -14.66 -2.15 -10.07
N VAL A 193 -14.93 -2.79 -8.94
CA VAL A 193 -16.04 -3.75 -8.81
C VAL A 193 -17.40 -3.10 -9.02
N GLY A 194 -18.27 -3.75 -9.79
CA GLY A 194 -19.63 -3.28 -10.08
C GLY A 194 -20.52 -4.39 -10.62
N ILE A 195 -21.80 -4.04 -10.88
CA ILE A 195 -22.75 -4.95 -11.51
C ILE A 195 -22.47 -4.97 -13.01
N ARG A 196 -22.13 -6.15 -13.55
CA ARG A 196 -21.90 -6.36 -14.97
C ARG A 196 -23.22 -6.69 -15.69
N VAL A 197 -23.41 -6.04 -16.86
CA VAL A 197 -24.44 -6.40 -17.84
C VAL A 197 -23.72 -6.55 -19.19
N GLY A 198 -23.43 -7.80 -19.58
CA GLY A 198 -22.54 -8.08 -20.70
C GLY A 198 -21.14 -7.47 -20.48
N ARG A 199 -20.68 -6.65 -21.45
CA ARG A 199 -19.39 -5.91 -21.37
C ARG A 199 -19.48 -4.60 -20.58
N TRP A 200 -20.67 -4.20 -20.15
CA TRP A 200 -20.90 -2.92 -19.48
C TRP A 200 -20.92 -3.10 -17.96
N VAL A 201 -20.45 -2.08 -17.23
CA VAL A 201 -20.56 -1.97 -15.76
C VAL A 201 -21.37 -0.72 -15.43
N PRO A 202 -22.72 -0.79 -15.57
CA PRO A 202 -23.58 0.37 -15.40
C PRO A 202 -23.58 0.88 -13.95
N LEU A 203 -23.45 -0.02 -12.97
CA LEU A 203 -23.38 0.34 -11.56
C LEU A 203 -22.02 -0.03 -10.97
N ARG A 204 -21.20 0.99 -10.72
CA ARG A 204 -19.86 0.87 -10.12
C ARG A 204 -19.96 1.01 -8.61
N LEU A 205 -19.99 -0.11 -7.90
CA LEU A 205 -20.07 -0.15 -6.43
C LEU A 205 -18.80 0.40 -5.78
N MET A 206 -17.63 0.03 -6.31
CA MET A 206 -16.31 0.53 -5.93
C MET A 206 -15.56 1.05 -7.15
N SER A 207 -15.74 2.33 -7.47
CA SER A 207 -14.99 2.97 -8.56
C SER A 207 -13.55 3.28 -8.16
N TYR A 208 -12.61 3.36 -9.12
CA TYR A 208 -11.24 3.80 -8.86
C TYR A 208 -11.19 5.13 -8.09
N LYS A 209 -11.99 6.13 -8.49
CA LYS A 209 -12.09 7.41 -7.79
C LYS A 209 -12.44 7.27 -6.31
N ARG A 210 -13.26 6.27 -5.96
CA ARG A 210 -13.64 6.00 -4.58
C ARG A 210 -12.49 5.33 -3.83
N SER A 211 -11.89 4.28 -4.41
CA SER A 211 -10.77 3.54 -3.82
C SER A 211 -9.54 4.44 -3.61
N PHE A 212 -9.20 5.27 -4.59
CA PHE A 212 -8.03 6.15 -4.59
C PHE A 212 -8.03 7.23 -3.49
N ARG A 213 -9.13 7.39 -2.78
CA ARG A 213 -9.26 8.33 -1.65
C ARG A 213 -8.96 7.72 -0.29
N HIS A 214 -8.77 6.40 -0.21
CA HIS A 214 -8.64 5.73 1.07
C HIS A 214 -7.18 5.53 1.47
N ILE A 215 -6.64 4.35 1.23
CA ILE A 215 -5.27 4.02 1.58
C ILE A 215 -4.34 4.50 0.47
N ARG A 216 -3.27 5.19 0.86
CA ARG A 216 -2.21 5.62 -0.03
C ARG A 216 -0.85 5.30 0.57
N THR A 217 0.10 5.07 -0.30
CA THR A 217 1.52 5.09 0.06
C THR A 217 2.08 6.44 -0.34
N HIS A 218 2.49 7.23 0.63
CA HIS A 218 3.18 8.48 0.42
C HIS A 218 4.65 8.19 0.20
N VAL A 219 5.18 8.58 -0.96
CA VAL A 219 6.57 8.32 -1.35
C VAL A 219 7.38 9.61 -1.28
N LEU A 220 8.47 9.57 -0.52
CA LEU A 220 9.33 10.71 -0.25
C LEU A 220 10.52 10.70 -1.21
N ILE A 221 10.52 11.62 -2.17
CA ILE A 221 11.56 11.71 -3.21
C ILE A 221 12.41 12.97 -3.08
N GLU A 222 13.61 12.90 -3.64
CA GLU A 222 14.43 14.07 -3.91
C GLU A 222 14.34 14.43 -5.40
N GLY A 223 14.31 15.71 -5.71
CA GLY A 223 14.21 16.21 -7.08
C GLY A 223 12.82 16.07 -7.70
N GLU A 224 12.78 15.86 -9.01
CA GLU A 224 11.55 15.77 -9.79
C GLU A 224 11.00 14.33 -9.80
N PRO A 225 9.66 14.16 -9.83
CA PRO A 225 9.06 12.85 -9.93
C PRO A 225 9.40 12.18 -11.25
N SER A 226 10.01 11.01 -11.16
CA SER A 226 10.30 10.13 -12.29
C SER A 226 10.14 8.66 -11.87
N ARG A 227 10.22 7.77 -12.84
CA ARG A 227 10.23 6.32 -12.60
C ARG A 227 11.37 5.94 -11.63
N GLU A 228 12.55 6.46 -11.88
CA GLU A 228 13.77 6.17 -11.11
C GLU A 228 13.65 6.67 -9.67
N THR A 229 13.23 7.94 -9.47
CA THR A 229 13.14 8.55 -8.13
C THR A 229 12.06 7.90 -7.28
N VAL A 230 10.91 7.54 -7.87
CA VAL A 230 9.82 6.85 -7.16
C VAL A 230 10.21 5.42 -6.79
N PHE A 231 10.79 4.66 -7.73
CA PHE A 231 11.19 3.28 -7.46
C PHE A 231 12.37 3.18 -6.49
N ALA A 232 13.34 4.10 -6.56
CA ALA A 232 14.42 4.18 -5.57
C ALA A 232 13.86 4.42 -4.16
N ALA A 233 12.97 5.39 -4.02
CA ALA A 233 12.35 5.70 -2.72
C ALA A 233 11.54 4.52 -2.16
N LEU A 234 10.76 3.83 -3.00
CA LEU A 234 10.02 2.63 -2.58
C LEU A 234 10.95 1.49 -2.17
N ARG A 235 12.02 1.24 -2.95
CA ARG A 235 13.01 0.20 -2.67
C ARG A 235 13.73 0.43 -1.34
N GLU A 236 13.98 1.69 -1.00
CA GLU A 236 14.66 2.11 0.23
C GLU A 236 13.72 2.28 1.43
N GLY A 237 12.40 2.18 1.24
CA GLY A 237 11.43 2.39 2.30
C GLY A 237 11.23 3.86 2.67
N ARG A 238 11.67 4.81 1.82
CA ARG A 238 11.38 6.23 1.98
C ARG A 238 9.92 6.52 1.62
N CYS A 239 9.02 5.93 2.39
CA CYS A 239 7.58 6.07 2.23
C CYS A 239 6.86 5.79 3.54
N TYR A 240 5.58 6.16 3.59
CA TYR A 240 4.69 5.85 4.69
C TYR A 240 3.28 5.56 4.18
N ILE A 241 2.49 4.84 4.97
CA ILE A 241 1.10 4.49 4.63
C ILE A 241 0.16 5.50 5.30
N ALA A 242 -0.83 5.98 4.56
CA ALA A 242 -1.83 6.88 5.11
C ALA A 242 -3.25 6.53 4.68
N MET A 243 -4.21 6.71 5.58
CA MET A 243 -5.63 6.72 5.26
C MET A 243 -6.07 8.16 4.98
N ASP A 244 -5.79 8.66 3.78
CA ASP A 244 -6.07 10.04 3.35
C ASP A 244 -7.56 10.40 3.36
N SER A 245 -8.45 9.41 3.37
CA SER A 245 -9.89 9.66 3.56
C SER A 245 -10.27 10.12 4.96
N LEU A 246 -9.39 9.99 5.95
CA LEU A 246 -9.58 10.59 7.28
C LEU A 246 -9.11 12.04 7.29
N ALA A 247 -7.92 12.28 6.78
CA ALA A 247 -7.34 13.61 6.60
C ALA A 247 -6.13 13.51 5.65
N PRO A 248 -5.81 14.56 4.87
CA PRO A 248 -4.57 14.61 4.11
C PRO A 248 -3.36 14.42 5.03
N ALA A 249 -2.49 13.47 4.67
CA ALA A 249 -1.32 13.13 5.47
C ALA A 249 -0.01 13.78 4.99
N ARG A 250 -0.04 14.45 3.84
CA ARG A 250 1.14 15.12 3.26
C ARG A 250 1.80 16.05 4.27
N GLY A 251 3.12 15.93 4.39
CA GLY A 251 3.91 16.65 5.39
C GLY A 251 4.15 15.90 6.69
N PHE A 252 3.75 14.62 6.77
CA PHE A 252 4.20 13.74 7.85
C PHE A 252 5.70 13.49 7.75
N THR A 253 6.40 13.55 8.88
CA THR A 253 7.82 13.16 8.98
C THR A 253 8.05 12.26 10.17
N PHE A 254 8.96 11.30 10.00
CA PHE A 254 9.53 10.49 11.06
C PHE A 254 11.01 10.32 10.80
N GLU A 255 11.84 10.99 11.59
CA GLU A 255 13.25 11.15 11.31
C GLU A 255 14.07 11.04 12.60
N ARG A 256 15.34 10.66 12.45
CA ARG A 256 16.33 10.82 13.49
C ARG A 256 16.97 12.20 13.35
N GLU A 257 16.90 13.00 14.40
CA GLU A 257 17.60 14.30 14.53
C GLU A 257 18.58 14.24 15.71
N GLY A 258 19.86 14.06 15.40
CA GLY A 258 20.89 13.86 16.44
C GLY A 258 20.63 12.60 17.28
N ASP A 259 20.48 12.79 18.59
CA ASP A 259 20.18 11.74 19.56
C ASP A 259 18.68 11.62 19.90
N ALA A 260 17.82 12.09 19.02
CA ALA A 260 16.38 11.98 19.20
C ALA A 260 15.68 11.47 17.94
N LEU A 261 14.55 10.79 18.14
CA LEU A 261 13.56 10.52 17.10
C LEU A 261 12.47 11.57 17.17
N ARG A 262 12.11 12.10 16.02
CA ARG A 262 11.07 13.11 15.91
C ARG A 262 9.98 12.69 14.95
N VAL A 263 8.75 12.74 15.43
CA VAL A 263 7.53 12.53 14.64
C VAL A 263 6.81 13.86 14.49
N ARG A 264 6.46 14.23 13.26
CA ARG A 264 5.61 15.40 13.01
C ARG A 264 4.45 15.04 12.09
N THR A 265 3.28 15.61 12.39
CA THR A 265 2.06 15.42 11.59
C THR A 265 1.48 16.77 11.17
N PRO A 266 0.81 16.85 9.99
CA PRO A 266 0.25 18.11 9.49
C PRO A 266 -0.92 18.64 10.34
N ARG A 267 -1.46 17.82 11.24
CA ARG A 267 -2.54 18.21 12.17
C ARG A 267 -2.44 17.43 13.47
N GLU A 268 -3.18 17.87 14.49
CA GLU A 268 -3.24 17.19 15.79
C GLU A 268 -3.76 15.76 15.64
N ALA A 269 -3.05 14.82 16.28
CA ALA A 269 -3.33 13.40 16.29
C ALA A 269 -2.82 12.78 17.60
N ARG A 270 -3.26 11.58 17.91
CA ARG A 270 -2.55 10.76 18.90
C ARG A 270 -1.38 10.10 18.17
N LEU A 271 -0.18 10.41 18.62
CA LEU A 271 1.09 9.89 18.10
C LEU A 271 1.58 8.76 19.00
N ARG A 272 2.10 7.70 18.41
CA ARG A 272 2.74 6.61 19.13
C ARG A 272 4.08 6.31 18.49
N LEU A 273 5.09 6.09 19.31
CA LEU A 273 6.37 5.55 18.89
C LEU A 273 6.50 4.13 19.42
N LEU A 274 6.83 3.22 18.55
CA LEU A 274 7.05 1.82 18.88
C LEU A 274 8.53 1.47 18.65
N ARG A 275 9.07 0.62 19.53
CA ARG A 275 10.35 -0.05 19.35
C ARG A 275 10.13 -1.54 19.38
N ASP A 276 10.60 -2.24 18.36
CA ASP A 276 10.46 -3.70 18.23
C ASP A 276 9.01 -4.18 18.37
N GLY A 277 8.04 -3.38 17.88
CA GLY A 277 6.61 -3.64 17.94
C GLY A 277 5.94 -3.28 19.28
N ALA A 278 6.68 -2.83 20.29
CA ALA A 278 6.13 -2.39 21.57
C ALA A 278 6.11 -0.86 21.68
N GLU A 279 5.01 -0.28 22.20
CA GLU A 279 4.93 1.16 22.45
C GLU A 279 5.95 1.59 23.49
N VAL A 280 6.78 2.59 23.17
CA VAL A 280 7.75 3.17 24.08
C VAL A 280 7.32 4.54 24.60
N THR A 281 6.56 5.29 23.81
CA THR A 281 5.97 6.57 24.21
C THR A 281 4.80 6.93 23.31
N SER A 282 3.93 7.82 23.82
CA SER A 282 2.84 8.40 23.03
C SER A 282 2.57 9.84 23.46
N ALA A 283 2.02 10.64 22.55
CA ALA A 283 1.64 12.02 22.79
C ALA A 283 0.35 12.39 22.04
N GLN A 284 -0.37 13.37 22.55
CA GLN A 284 -1.45 14.03 21.84
C GLN A 284 -0.95 15.37 21.32
N GLY A 285 -1.00 15.58 19.99
CA GLY A 285 -0.50 16.82 19.39
C GLY A 285 -0.06 16.62 17.94
N ARG A 286 0.82 17.51 17.48
CA ARG A 286 1.41 17.45 16.13
C ARG A 286 2.84 16.96 16.13
N GLU A 287 3.47 16.86 17.27
CA GLU A 287 4.87 16.49 17.43
C GLU A 287 5.04 15.50 18.59
N LEU A 288 5.97 14.57 18.42
CA LEU A 288 6.45 13.68 19.47
C LEU A 288 7.95 13.54 19.30
N ASP A 289 8.69 13.94 20.35
CA ASP A 289 10.13 13.79 20.44
C ASP A 289 10.47 12.66 21.44
N HIS A 290 11.45 11.84 21.12
CA HIS A 290 11.91 10.76 21.97
C HIS A 290 13.43 10.65 21.92
N ALA A 291 14.09 10.81 23.08
CA ALA A 291 15.53 10.63 23.17
C ALA A 291 15.92 9.17 22.90
N LEU A 292 16.89 8.96 22.02
CA LEU A 292 17.42 7.65 21.71
C LEU A 292 18.28 7.16 22.85
N SER A 293 17.80 6.17 23.57
CA SER A 293 18.49 5.55 24.70
C SER A 293 18.88 4.09 24.45
N GLN A 294 18.35 3.48 23.43
CA GLN A 294 18.56 2.06 23.13
C GLN A 294 18.49 1.80 21.63
N PRO A 295 19.30 0.84 21.12
CA PRO A 295 19.15 0.36 19.75
C PRO A 295 17.81 -0.36 19.56
N GLY A 296 17.40 -0.54 18.31
CA GLY A 296 16.18 -1.25 17.96
C GLY A 296 15.54 -0.78 16.68
N VAL A 297 14.40 -1.35 16.37
CA VAL A 297 13.60 -1.02 15.19
C VAL A 297 12.45 -0.10 15.61
N TYR A 298 12.53 1.16 15.21
CA TYR A 298 11.55 2.17 15.60
C TYR A 298 10.60 2.49 14.46
N ARG A 299 9.30 2.59 14.75
CA ARG A 299 8.30 3.12 13.83
C ARG A 299 7.27 3.98 14.54
N ALA A 300 6.68 4.90 13.79
CA ALA A 300 5.67 5.82 14.29
C ALA A 300 4.29 5.49 13.73
N GLU A 301 3.28 5.69 14.56
CA GLU A 301 1.87 5.60 14.21
C GLU A 301 1.15 6.88 14.60
N ALA A 302 0.23 7.36 13.74
CA ALA A 302 -0.66 8.46 14.07
C ALA A 302 -2.11 8.02 13.96
N TYR A 303 -2.94 8.46 14.91
CA TYR A 303 -4.35 8.12 15.01
C TYR A 303 -5.21 9.37 15.07
N LEU A 304 -6.35 9.30 14.37
CA LEU A 304 -7.37 10.35 14.46
C LEU A 304 -8.65 9.81 15.06
N HIS A 305 -9.24 10.63 15.93
CA HIS A 305 -10.58 10.35 16.41
C HIS A 305 -11.61 10.81 15.37
N SER A 306 -12.40 9.88 14.88
CA SER A 306 -13.41 10.14 13.88
C SER A 306 -14.65 9.28 14.12
N ARG A 307 -15.82 9.92 14.17
CA ARG A 307 -17.13 9.25 14.37
C ARG A 307 -17.17 8.36 15.62
N GLY A 308 -16.64 8.83 16.73
CA GLY A 308 -16.64 8.13 18.03
C GLY A 308 -15.63 6.99 18.14
N ARG A 309 -14.67 6.86 17.20
CA ARG A 309 -13.62 5.84 17.24
C ARG A 309 -12.26 6.43 16.92
N GLU A 310 -11.25 5.86 17.52
CA GLU A 310 -9.86 6.06 17.10
C GLU A 310 -9.58 5.23 15.86
N ARG A 311 -8.86 5.78 14.89
CA ARG A 311 -8.55 5.17 13.61
C ARG A 311 -7.10 5.41 13.24
N THR A 312 -6.46 4.40 12.68
CA THR A 312 -5.12 4.55 12.11
C THR A 312 -5.18 5.54 10.95
N TRP A 313 -4.40 6.61 11.07
CA TRP A 313 -4.26 7.61 10.03
C TRP A 313 -2.97 7.44 9.27
N ILE A 314 -1.83 7.29 9.96
CA ILE A 314 -0.50 7.15 9.36
C ILE A 314 0.25 6.01 10.03
N LEU A 315 1.00 5.26 9.22
CA LEU A 315 2.00 4.28 9.64
C LEU A 315 3.31 4.60 8.92
N SER A 316 4.37 4.91 9.67
CA SER A 316 5.69 5.07 9.08
C SER A 316 6.31 3.74 8.71
N ASN A 317 7.23 3.71 7.76
CA ASN A 317 8.22 2.66 7.68
C ASN A 317 9.19 2.76 8.87
N PRO A 318 9.81 1.64 9.27
CA PRO A 318 10.70 1.63 10.43
C PRO A 318 12.08 2.20 10.14
N LEU A 319 12.68 2.78 11.18
CA LEU A 319 14.10 3.13 11.25
C LEU A 319 14.84 2.05 12.06
N HIS A 320 15.87 1.45 11.45
CA HIS A 320 16.75 0.49 12.12
C HIS A 320 17.93 1.24 12.72
N LEU A 321 18.01 1.28 14.03
CA LEU A 321 19.03 2.03 14.77
C LEU A 321 19.90 1.07 15.58
N SER A 322 21.21 1.16 15.35
CA SER A 322 22.26 0.42 16.04
C SER A 322 22.83 1.21 17.21
#